data_dc29c4db5ca68a35da92240572eb8ee4
#
_entry.id   dc29c4db5ca68a35da92240572eb8ee4
#
_cell.length_a   1.000
_cell.length_b   1.000
_cell.length_c   1.000
_cell.angle_alpha   90.00
_cell.angle_beta   90.00
_cell.angle_gamma   90.00
#
_symmetry.space_group_name_H-M   'P 1'
#
loop_
_entity.id
_entity.type
_entity.pdbx_description
1 polymer ?
#
loop_
_entity_poly.entity_id
_entity_poly.type
_entity_poly.pdbx_seq_one_letter_code
_entity_poly.pdbx_strand_id
1 'polypeptide(L)'
;MRLKRKWIAVVMAAVLAIGTLAGCGGSPAEPSAPGGQETKAPSGSDETKASGDRELVIFTWDLMFPEELLKDFEEKTGIKIVYSKFDTDEAMLQKLSAAKGGDYDLVIADDYIIENAIAQGLVQKLDTSKLKNYGNINPVFQSQFFDPKNEYTIPHGAGIPLIVYDPEQVDFEIKGYNDLWNESLKGSVALTANSRVIIGMTLQAMGESMNTEDPAVIEKAGEKLKELAPNVRMIQDDNTQNALLNGEASVAYLYTSQVYAALNANPNLKVCVPEEGLGFGVMGAFIPSAAPNSAEAYEFLDYMLDAEVAEQMFEFLGYYCTNKAAEALIPEELRELLVAPEGRTMEMVENVNNEATETYNKVWTEFKAACN
;
A
#
# COMPACT_ATOMS: atom_id res chain seq x y z
N MET A 1 4.65 -3.50 34.54
CA MET A 1 5.02 -4.91 34.77
C MET A 1 5.99 -5.31 33.64
N ARG A 2 7.25 -5.58 33.93
CA ARG A 2 8.33 -5.69 32.93
C ARG A 2 8.30 -7.06 32.27
N LEU A 3 7.97 -7.17 30.98
CA LEU A 3 8.17 -8.39 30.18
C LEU A 3 9.59 -8.44 29.61
N LYS A 4 10.30 -9.52 29.94
CA LYS A 4 11.67 -9.77 29.47
C LYS A 4 11.60 -10.36 28.04
N ARG A 5 12.09 -9.63 27.05
CA ARG A 5 12.35 -10.15 25.70
C ARG A 5 13.59 -11.06 25.72
N LYS A 6 13.44 -12.31 25.30
CA LYS A 6 14.54 -13.24 25.01
C LYS A 6 14.91 -13.12 23.54
N TRP A 7 16.16 -12.75 23.30
CA TRP A 7 16.77 -12.76 21.97
C TRP A 7 17.19 -14.20 21.61
N ILE A 8 16.81 -14.68 20.43
CA ILE A 8 17.33 -15.91 19.83
C ILE A 8 18.11 -15.49 18.58
N ALA A 9 19.43 -15.71 18.65
CA ALA A 9 20.32 -15.55 17.51
C ALA A 9 20.33 -16.86 16.71
N VAL A 10 20.03 -16.81 15.41
CA VAL A 10 20.16 -17.94 14.49
C VAL A 10 21.43 -17.75 13.66
N VAL A 11 22.33 -18.73 13.77
CA VAL A 11 23.57 -18.82 13.01
C VAL A 11 23.31 -19.48 11.67
N MET A 12 23.66 -18.81 10.57
CA MET A 12 23.70 -19.39 9.23
C MET A 12 24.95 -20.22 9.03
N ALA A 13 24.79 -21.49 8.64
CA ALA A 13 25.86 -22.33 8.11
C ALA A 13 25.59 -22.62 6.63
N ALA A 14 26.50 -22.16 5.76
CA ALA A 14 26.50 -22.45 4.33
C ALA A 14 27.11 -23.82 4.05
N VAL A 15 26.47 -24.61 3.17
CA VAL A 15 27.10 -25.79 2.55
C VAL A 15 26.95 -25.70 1.04
N LEU A 16 28.09 -25.55 0.37
CA LEU A 16 28.27 -25.73 -1.07
C LEU A 16 28.37 -27.21 -1.41
N ALA A 17 27.64 -27.68 -2.41
CA ALA A 17 27.99 -28.94 -3.11
C ALA A 17 27.81 -28.76 -4.62
N ILE A 18 28.93 -28.92 -5.31
CA ILE A 18 29.12 -28.93 -6.77
C ILE A 18 28.90 -30.36 -7.25
N GLY A 19 28.21 -30.54 -8.37
CA GLY A 19 28.11 -31.85 -9.04
C GLY A 19 27.69 -31.71 -10.50
N THR A 20 28.58 -32.09 -11.38
CA THR A 20 28.61 -31.91 -12.80
C THR A 20 28.07 -33.11 -13.63
N LEU A 21 27.58 -32.80 -14.84
CA LEU A 21 27.77 -33.47 -16.16
C LEU A 21 26.84 -34.58 -16.69
N ALA A 22 26.32 -34.25 -17.84
CA ALA A 22 26.28 -35.03 -19.13
C ALA A 22 25.17 -36.09 -19.28
N GLY A 23 24.44 -36.19 -20.36
CA GLY A 23 24.62 -35.98 -21.76
C GLY A 23 23.55 -36.69 -22.57
N CYS A 24 23.31 -36.22 -23.83
CA CYS A 24 22.82 -36.89 -25.02
C CYS A 24 21.46 -37.64 -25.03
N GLY A 25 20.43 -37.35 -25.80
CA GLY A 25 20.39 -37.24 -27.27
C GLY A 25 19.25 -38.12 -27.79
N GLY A 26 18.38 -37.62 -28.70
CA GLY A 26 17.53 -38.46 -29.55
C GLY A 26 16.07 -38.02 -29.72
N SER A 27 15.77 -37.28 -30.79
CA SER A 27 14.45 -37.19 -31.47
C SER A 27 14.40 -38.20 -32.63
N PRO A 28 13.33 -38.36 -33.45
CA PRO A 28 11.87 -38.21 -33.25
C PRO A 28 11.07 -39.41 -33.85
N ALA A 29 9.77 -39.48 -33.61
CA ALA A 29 8.80 -40.08 -34.54
C ALA A 29 7.34 -39.77 -34.16
N GLU A 30 6.62 -39.11 -35.02
CA GLU A 30 5.16 -39.13 -35.25
C GLU A 30 4.82 -40.25 -36.25
N PRO A 31 3.54 -40.56 -36.65
CA PRO A 31 2.22 -40.27 -36.08
C PRO A 31 1.27 -41.51 -36.03
N SER A 32 0.10 -41.42 -35.47
CA SER A 32 -1.18 -41.94 -36.04
C SER A 32 -2.38 -41.77 -35.10
N ALA A 33 -3.41 -41.05 -35.59
CA ALA A 33 -4.80 -41.22 -35.17
C ALA A 33 -5.45 -42.32 -36.03
N PRO A 34 -6.64 -42.90 -35.77
CA PRO A 34 -7.88 -42.24 -35.39
C PRO A 34 -8.81 -43.09 -34.47
N GLY A 35 -9.92 -42.52 -34.05
CA GLY A 35 -11.07 -43.29 -33.59
C GLY A 35 -11.95 -42.54 -32.56
N GLY A 36 -13.02 -41.93 -33.06
CA GLY A 36 -14.01 -41.25 -32.22
C GLY A 36 -14.92 -42.20 -31.50
N GLN A 37 -15.42 -41.71 -30.35
CA GLN A 37 -16.72 -42.13 -29.83
C GLN A 37 -17.30 -41.01 -28.96
N GLU A 38 -18.42 -40.44 -29.41
CA GLU A 38 -19.29 -39.58 -28.64
C GLU A 38 -19.85 -40.33 -27.44
N THR A 39 -19.79 -39.75 -26.23
CA THR A 39 -20.68 -40.10 -25.16
C THR A 39 -21.10 -38.83 -24.40
N LYS A 40 -22.44 -38.75 -24.24
CA LYS A 40 -23.27 -37.73 -23.62
C LYS A 40 -22.77 -37.20 -22.29
N ALA A 41 -22.97 -35.88 -22.13
CA ALA A 41 -22.96 -35.19 -20.84
C ALA A 41 -24.00 -35.80 -19.84
N PRO A 42 -23.68 -35.82 -18.57
CA PRO A 42 -24.67 -35.74 -17.52
C PRO A 42 -24.66 -34.34 -16.90
N SER A 43 -25.85 -33.84 -16.73
CA SER A 43 -26.24 -32.66 -16.02
C SER A 43 -25.91 -32.75 -14.53
N GLY A 44 -25.46 -31.59 -14.00
CA GLY A 44 -25.71 -31.08 -12.66
C GLY A 44 -25.56 -32.03 -11.48
N SER A 45 -24.51 -31.83 -10.72
CA SER A 45 -24.54 -32.00 -9.27
C SER A 45 -23.63 -30.94 -8.65
N ASP A 46 -24.18 -30.14 -7.77
CA ASP A 46 -23.44 -29.37 -6.78
C ASP A 46 -22.57 -30.36 -6.00
N GLU A 47 -21.33 -30.52 -6.39
CA GLU A 47 -20.33 -31.15 -5.55
C GLU A 47 -19.81 -30.09 -4.57
N THR A 48 -20.34 -30.16 -3.34
CA THR A 48 -19.67 -29.66 -2.16
C THR A 48 -18.26 -30.23 -2.15
N LYS A 49 -17.24 -29.44 -2.50
CA LYS A 49 -15.84 -29.79 -2.32
C LYS A 49 -15.64 -30.23 -0.87
N ALA A 50 -15.03 -31.40 -0.69
CA ALA A 50 -14.70 -31.92 0.64
C ALA A 50 -13.78 -30.91 1.35
N SER A 51 -13.92 -30.78 2.67
CA SER A 51 -13.28 -29.79 3.56
C SER A 51 -11.75 -29.92 3.67
N GLY A 52 -11.08 -30.53 2.70
CA GLY A 52 -9.61 -30.75 2.71
C GLY A 52 -8.82 -29.99 1.65
N ASP A 53 -9.46 -29.34 0.67
CA ASP A 53 -8.79 -28.76 -0.51
C ASP A 53 -9.15 -27.30 -0.75
N ARG A 54 -9.62 -26.57 0.28
CA ARG A 54 -9.93 -25.13 0.14
C ARG A 54 -8.63 -24.33 0.22
N GLU A 55 -8.39 -23.51 -0.78
CA GLU A 55 -7.19 -22.69 -0.89
C GLU A 55 -7.57 -21.25 -1.29
N LEU A 56 -6.80 -20.28 -0.81
CA LEU A 56 -6.92 -18.86 -1.15
C LEU A 56 -5.55 -18.35 -1.59
N VAL A 57 -5.43 -17.94 -2.86
CA VAL A 57 -4.21 -17.32 -3.39
C VAL A 57 -4.32 -15.80 -3.22
N ILE A 58 -3.55 -15.25 -2.26
CA ILE A 58 -3.44 -13.79 -2.04
C ILE A 58 -2.24 -13.29 -2.83
N PHE A 59 -2.44 -12.25 -3.63
CA PHE A 59 -1.41 -11.61 -4.45
C PHE A 59 -1.23 -10.15 -4.04
N THR A 60 -0.12 -9.83 -3.37
CA THR A 60 0.16 -8.50 -2.81
C THR A 60 1.67 -8.32 -2.58
N TRP A 61 2.09 -7.21 -1.98
CA TRP A 61 3.48 -7.01 -1.52
C TRP A 61 3.83 -7.94 -0.36
N ASP A 62 5.10 -7.97 0.00
CA ASP A 62 5.55 -8.67 1.21
C ASP A 62 5.06 -7.97 2.48
N LEU A 63 4.89 -8.72 3.56
CA LEU A 63 4.56 -8.19 4.90
C LEU A 63 3.28 -7.36 4.98
N MET A 64 2.27 -7.68 4.17
CA MET A 64 0.97 -7.01 4.25
C MET A 64 0.05 -7.58 5.34
N PHE A 65 0.43 -8.69 5.98
CA PHE A 65 -0.32 -9.31 7.08
C PHE A 65 0.62 -9.87 8.14
N PRO A 66 0.26 -9.82 9.44
CA PRO A 66 0.92 -10.60 10.48
C PRO A 66 0.77 -12.09 10.21
N GLU A 67 1.82 -12.89 10.40
CA GLU A 67 1.75 -14.35 10.23
C GLU A 67 0.69 -15.01 11.13
N GLU A 68 0.56 -14.50 12.35
CA GLU A 68 -0.41 -15.00 13.32
C GLU A 68 -1.85 -14.83 12.81
N LEU A 69 -2.14 -13.73 12.15
CA LEU A 69 -3.46 -13.42 11.60
C LEU A 69 -3.82 -14.37 10.44
N LEU A 70 -2.85 -14.66 9.57
CA LEU A 70 -3.05 -15.63 8.49
C LEU A 70 -3.29 -17.05 9.04
N LYS A 71 -2.54 -17.47 10.06
CA LYS A 71 -2.73 -18.76 10.73
C LYS A 71 -4.07 -18.87 11.44
N ASP A 72 -4.49 -17.79 12.12
CA ASP A 72 -5.80 -17.75 12.79
C ASP A 72 -6.95 -17.93 11.78
N PHE A 73 -6.83 -17.29 10.61
CA PHE A 73 -7.80 -17.51 9.52
C PHE A 73 -7.81 -18.95 9.03
N GLU A 74 -6.64 -19.54 8.78
CA GLU A 74 -6.52 -20.96 8.36
C GLU A 74 -7.13 -21.93 9.40
N GLU A 75 -6.86 -21.69 10.69
CA GLU A 75 -7.38 -22.51 11.78
C GLU A 75 -8.91 -22.38 11.93
N LYS A 76 -9.45 -21.18 11.76
CA LYS A 76 -10.90 -20.93 11.89
C LYS A 76 -11.72 -21.45 10.71
N THR A 77 -11.15 -21.42 9.50
CA THR A 77 -11.92 -21.68 8.27
C THR A 77 -11.56 -23.00 7.57
N GLY A 78 -10.36 -23.51 7.85
CA GLY A 78 -9.79 -24.64 7.10
C GLY A 78 -9.37 -24.27 5.67
N ILE A 79 -9.31 -22.99 5.33
CA ILE A 79 -8.84 -22.48 4.03
C ILE A 79 -7.33 -22.27 4.14
N LYS A 80 -6.56 -22.93 3.27
CA LYS A 80 -5.12 -22.74 3.21
C LYS A 80 -4.76 -21.48 2.43
N ILE A 81 -3.92 -20.61 2.99
CA ILE A 81 -3.45 -19.41 2.32
C ILE A 81 -2.18 -19.72 1.51
N VAL A 82 -2.20 -19.32 0.24
CA VAL A 82 -1.02 -19.27 -0.64
C VAL A 82 -0.67 -17.81 -0.88
N TYR A 83 0.43 -17.37 -0.27
CA TYR A 83 0.86 -15.98 -0.36
C TYR A 83 1.78 -15.79 -1.58
N SER A 84 1.32 -15.06 -2.58
CA SER A 84 2.06 -14.69 -3.78
C SER A 84 2.48 -13.22 -3.73
N LYS A 85 3.68 -12.91 -4.19
CA LYS A 85 4.25 -11.57 -4.05
C LYS A 85 4.52 -10.89 -5.39
N PHE A 86 4.42 -9.57 -5.38
CA PHE A 86 4.94 -8.71 -6.42
C PHE A 86 5.76 -7.57 -5.80
N ASP A 87 6.64 -6.98 -6.60
CA ASP A 87 7.50 -5.88 -6.16
C ASP A 87 6.92 -4.52 -6.56
N THR A 88 6.20 -4.45 -7.71
CA THR A 88 5.57 -3.21 -8.20
C THR A 88 4.15 -3.49 -8.71
N ASP A 89 3.29 -2.49 -8.61
CA ASP A 89 1.91 -2.54 -9.09
C ASP A 89 1.82 -2.81 -10.61
N GLU A 90 2.75 -2.27 -11.39
CA GLU A 90 2.81 -2.52 -12.82
C GLU A 90 3.13 -3.99 -13.13
N ALA A 91 4.02 -4.61 -12.34
CA ALA A 91 4.32 -6.05 -12.48
C ALA A 91 3.11 -6.90 -12.05
N MET A 92 2.39 -6.49 -11.00
CA MET A 92 1.12 -7.11 -10.61
C MET A 92 0.11 -7.06 -11.76
N LEU A 93 -0.18 -5.87 -12.29
CA LEU A 93 -1.16 -5.67 -13.36
C LEU A 93 -0.79 -6.48 -14.61
N GLN A 94 0.50 -6.53 -14.97
CA GLN A 94 0.99 -7.31 -16.09
C GLN A 94 0.72 -8.80 -15.90
N LYS A 95 1.01 -9.36 -14.73
CA LYS A 95 0.75 -10.77 -14.39
C LYS A 95 -0.74 -11.08 -14.39
N LEU A 96 -1.54 -10.23 -13.75
CA LEU A 96 -3.00 -10.36 -13.68
C LEU A 96 -3.64 -10.31 -15.07
N SER A 97 -3.15 -9.41 -15.94
CA SER A 97 -3.58 -9.30 -17.34
C SER A 97 -3.20 -10.54 -18.16
N ALA A 98 -1.99 -11.07 -17.99
CA ALA A 98 -1.54 -12.29 -18.64
C ALA A 98 -2.39 -13.51 -18.22
N ALA A 99 -2.77 -13.59 -16.96
CA ALA A 99 -3.68 -14.59 -16.40
C ALA A 99 -5.17 -14.32 -16.74
N LYS A 100 -5.49 -13.20 -17.41
CA LYS A 100 -6.86 -12.77 -17.72
C LYS A 100 -7.77 -12.69 -16.49
N GLY A 101 -7.22 -12.24 -15.38
CA GLY A 101 -7.92 -12.17 -14.09
C GLY A 101 -8.08 -13.51 -13.38
N GLY A 102 -7.33 -14.55 -13.79
CA GLY A 102 -7.22 -15.83 -13.10
C GLY A 102 -5.91 -15.95 -12.31
N ASP A 103 -5.61 -17.16 -11.86
CA ASP A 103 -4.43 -17.58 -11.07
C ASP A 103 -4.33 -17.00 -9.65
N TYR A 104 -5.13 -15.98 -9.33
CA TYR A 104 -5.19 -15.34 -8.02
C TYR A 104 -6.63 -15.19 -7.58
N ASP A 105 -6.87 -15.21 -6.26
CA ASP A 105 -8.21 -15.12 -5.68
C ASP A 105 -8.49 -13.77 -5.04
N LEU A 106 -7.47 -13.16 -4.44
CA LEU A 106 -7.51 -11.85 -3.83
C LEU A 106 -6.26 -11.07 -4.19
N VAL A 107 -6.41 -9.82 -4.59
CA VAL A 107 -5.31 -8.89 -4.87
C VAL A 107 -5.44 -7.68 -3.97
N ILE A 108 -4.32 -7.21 -3.41
CA ILE A 108 -4.24 -5.91 -2.73
C ILE A 108 -3.21 -5.08 -3.48
N ALA A 109 -3.61 -3.89 -3.91
CA ALA A 109 -2.81 -3.00 -4.75
C ALA A 109 -3.16 -1.52 -4.47
N ASP A 110 -2.36 -0.60 -4.99
CA ASP A 110 -2.62 0.83 -4.87
C ASP A 110 -3.77 1.30 -5.78
N ASP A 111 -4.37 2.39 -5.40
CA ASP A 111 -5.56 3.01 -6.01
C ASP A 111 -5.43 3.24 -7.52
N TYR A 112 -4.33 3.88 -7.98
CA TYR A 112 -4.11 4.22 -9.39
C TYR A 112 -4.02 2.98 -10.30
N ILE A 113 -3.48 1.86 -9.78
CA ILE A 113 -3.36 0.63 -10.57
C ILE A 113 -4.67 -0.16 -10.55
N ILE A 114 -5.45 -0.06 -9.45
CA ILE A 114 -6.79 -0.64 -9.37
C ILE A 114 -7.71 -0.02 -10.42
N GLU A 115 -7.66 1.31 -10.61
CA GLU A 115 -8.41 2.00 -11.67
C GLU A 115 -8.12 1.36 -13.03
N ASN A 116 -6.85 1.12 -13.34
CA ASN A 116 -6.42 0.46 -14.57
C ASN A 116 -6.91 -1.00 -14.67
N ALA A 117 -6.88 -1.74 -13.57
CA ALA A 117 -7.38 -3.12 -13.54
C ALA A 117 -8.89 -3.20 -13.77
N ILE A 118 -9.67 -2.28 -13.20
CA ILE A 118 -11.11 -2.15 -13.41
C ILE A 118 -11.40 -1.79 -14.87
N ALA A 119 -10.69 -0.81 -15.44
CA ALA A 119 -10.86 -0.38 -16.82
C ALA A 119 -10.55 -1.51 -17.83
N GLN A 120 -9.63 -2.42 -17.50
CA GLN A 120 -9.31 -3.61 -18.31
C GLN A 120 -10.28 -4.78 -18.09
N GLY A 121 -11.26 -4.68 -17.18
CA GLY A 121 -12.20 -5.76 -16.87
C GLY A 121 -11.56 -6.94 -16.11
N LEU A 122 -10.47 -6.70 -15.39
CA LEU A 122 -9.74 -7.71 -14.63
C LEU A 122 -10.24 -7.88 -13.19
N VAL A 123 -11.21 -7.06 -12.78
CA VAL A 123 -11.81 -7.06 -11.43
C VAL A 123 -13.29 -7.41 -11.51
N GLN A 124 -13.76 -8.30 -10.67
CA GLN A 124 -15.20 -8.59 -10.59
C GLN A 124 -15.91 -7.62 -9.65
N LYS A 125 -17.21 -7.40 -9.90
CA LYS A 125 -18.03 -6.65 -8.96
C LYS A 125 -18.24 -7.42 -7.67
N LEU A 126 -18.14 -6.72 -6.55
CA LEU A 126 -18.38 -7.29 -5.24
C LEU A 126 -19.89 -7.41 -4.94
N ASP A 127 -20.26 -8.56 -4.40
CA ASP A 127 -21.54 -8.75 -3.73
C ASP A 127 -21.37 -8.47 -2.24
N THR A 128 -21.57 -7.21 -1.85
CA THR A 128 -21.37 -6.76 -0.45
C THR A 128 -22.34 -7.44 0.54
N SER A 129 -23.41 -8.09 0.08
CA SER A 129 -24.32 -8.85 0.93
C SER A 129 -23.66 -10.10 1.52
N LYS A 130 -22.54 -10.56 0.95
CA LYS A 130 -21.72 -11.68 1.46
C LYS A 130 -20.77 -11.26 2.60
N LEU A 131 -20.59 -9.97 2.81
CA LEU A 131 -19.68 -9.40 3.81
C LEU A 131 -20.50 -8.89 5.00
N LYS A 132 -20.52 -9.67 6.09
CA LYS A 132 -21.27 -9.32 7.32
C LYS A 132 -20.70 -8.07 7.99
N ASN A 133 -19.39 -7.91 7.89
CA ASN A 133 -18.62 -6.82 8.49
C ASN A 133 -18.47 -5.59 7.57
N TYR A 134 -19.12 -5.57 6.38
CA TYR A 134 -19.00 -4.46 5.43
C TYR A 134 -19.31 -3.09 6.03
N GLY A 135 -20.25 -3.03 6.99
CA GLY A 135 -20.60 -1.80 7.70
C GLY A 135 -19.50 -1.23 8.62
N ASN A 136 -18.43 -1.99 8.85
CA ASN A 136 -17.29 -1.54 9.65
C ASN A 136 -16.33 -0.64 8.86
N ILE A 137 -16.45 -0.58 7.52
CA ILE A 137 -15.57 0.27 6.70
C ILE A 137 -15.76 1.74 7.08
N ASN A 138 -14.66 2.47 7.25
CA ASN A 138 -14.69 3.90 7.47
C ASN A 138 -15.11 4.62 6.17
N PRO A 139 -16.24 5.37 6.17
CA PRO A 139 -16.76 6.04 4.98
C PRO A 139 -15.79 7.04 4.32
N VAL A 140 -14.81 7.56 5.06
CA VAL A 140 -13.78 8.48 4.52
C VAL A 140 -12.97 7.82 3.40
N PHE A 141 -12.79 6.51 3.44
CA PHE A 141 -12.02 5.75 2.45
C PHE A 141 -12.89 5.06 1.39
N GLN A 142 -14.19 5.31 1.40
CA GLN A 142 -15.12 4.82 0.37
C GLN A 142 -15.36 5.87 -0.72
N SER A 143 -15.93 5.42 -1.84
CA SER A 143 -16.34 6.28 -2.98
C SER A 143 -15.20 7.10 -3.57
N GLN A 144 -14.01 6.55 -3.58
CA GLN A 144 -12.83 7.19 -4.14
C GLN A 144 -12.84 7.13 -5.68
N PHE A 145 -11.98 7.93 -6.34
CA PHE A 145 -12.00 8.11 -7.80
C PHE A 145 -11.92 6.80 -8.59
N PHE A 146 -11.17 5.82 -8.11
CA PHE A 146 -10.98 4.53 -8.77
C PHE A 146 -12.18 3.57 -8.60
N ASP A 147 -13.01 3.76 -7.57
CA ASP A 147 -14.24 2.98 -7.33
C ASP A 147 -15.35 3.84 -6.72
N PRO A 148 -15.89 4.85 -7.45
CA PRO A 148 -16.79 5.86 -6.89
C PRO A 148 -18.13 5.33 -6.40
N LYS A 149 -18.45 4.06 -6.70
CA LYS A 149 -19.70 3.40 -6.27
C LYS A 149 -19.47 2.30 -5.26
N ASN A 150 -18.21 2.05 -4.87
CA ASN A 150 -17.82 0.93 -4.00
C ASN A 150 -18.30 -0.44 -4.55
N GLU A 151 -18.15 -0.63 -5.87
CA GLU A 151 -18.62 -1.83 -6.55
C GLU A 151 -17.54 -2.90 -6.70
N TYR A 152 -16.24 -2.57 -6.49
CA TYR A 152 -15.13 -3.42 -6.87
C TYR A 152 -14.15 -3.71 -5.74
N THR A 153 -14.03 -2.80 -4.76
CA THR A 153 -12.92 -2.83 -3.80
C THR A 153 -13.37 -2.72 -2.35
N ILE A 154 -12.53 -3.25 -1.47
CA ILE A 154 -12.57 -3.02 -0.03
C ILE A 154 -11.30 -2.24 0.35
N PRO A 155 -11.39 -1.06 0.98
CA PRO A 155 -10.22 -0.33 1.47
C PRO A 155 -9.41 -1.19 2.45
N HIS A 156 -8.12 -1.40 2.16
CA HIS A 156 -7.24 -2.23 2.98
C HIS A 156 -6.39 -1.40 3.94
N GLY A 157 -5.82 -0.30 3.49
CA GLY A 157 -5.03 0.61 4.31
C GLY A 157 -4.86 1.94 3.60
N ALA A 158 -4.68 3.02 4.35
CA ALA A 158 -4.47 4.34 3.78
C ALA A 158 -3.10 4.89 4.20
N GLY A 159 -2.31 5.32 3.22
CA GLY A 159 -1.04 5.99 3.45
C GLY A 159 -1.21 7.50 3.40
N ILE A 160 -0.89 8.17 4.52
CA ILE A 160 -0.91 9.63 4.62
C ILE A 160 0.49 10.10 5.00
N PRO A 161 1.17 10.89 4.16
CA PRO A 161 2.45 11.45 4.53
C PRO A 161 2.28 12.58 5.56
N LEU A 162 3.10 12.54 6.61
CA LEU A 162 3.12 13.52 7.69
C LEU A 162 4.53 14.09 7.88
N ILE A 163 4.61 15.26 8.51
CA ILE A 163 5.90 15.84 8.91
C ILE A 163 6.25 15.32 10.30
N VAL A 164 7.45 14.74 10.44
CA VAL A 164 8.00 14.32 11.73
C VAL A 164 9.28 15.12 12.00
N TYR A 165 9.46 15.60 13.22
CA TYR A 165 10.65 16.40 13.55
C TYR A 165 11.14 16.13 14.99
N ASP A 166 12.43 16.38 15.18
CA ASP A 166 13.09 16.29 16.48
C ASP A 166 13.01 17.68 17.18
N PRO A 167 12.23 17.79 18.27
CA PRO A 167 12.06 19.06 18.99
C PRO A 167 13.33 19.53 19.73
N GLU A 168 14.36 18.69 19.86
CA GLU A 168 15.66 19.08 20.42
C GLU A 168 16.54 19.80 19.37
N GLN A 169 16.26 19.61 18.07
CA GLN A 169 17.01 20.18 16.96
C GLN A 169 16.25 21.29 16.22
N VAL A 170 14.91 21.31 16.34
CA VAL A 170 14.04 22.33 15.74
C VAL A 170 13.48 23.21 16.84
N ASP A 171 13.84 24.48 16.88
CA ASP A 171 13.55 25.44 17.94
C ASP A 171 12.18 26.16 17.79
N PHE A 172 11.38 25.76 16.81
CA PHE A 172 10.01 26.25 16.57
C PHE A 172 9.03 25.11 16.35
N GLU A 173 7.74 25.38 16.53
CA GLU A 173 6.68 24.43 16.25
C GLU A 173 6.38 24.39 14.74
N ILE A 174 6.47 23.21 14.14
CA ILE A 174 6.05 22.98 12.75
C ILE A 174 4.54 22.75 12.74
N LYS A 175 3.78 23.53 11.95
CA LYS A 175 2.31 23.50 11.86
C LYS A 175 1.81 23.08 10.47
N GLY A 176 2.65 23.20 9.47
CA GLY A 176 2.27 22.89 8.10
C GLY A 176 3.44 22.80 7.15
N TYR A 177 3.09 22.57 5.89
CA TYR A 177 4.08 22.41 4.84
C TYR A 177 4.96 23.64 4.63
N ASN A 178 4.38 24.83 4.76
CA ASN A 178 5.13 26.07 4.56
C ASN A 178 6.30 26.26 5.54
N ASP A 179 6.26 25.62 6.70
CA ASP A 179 7.35 25.65 7.68
C ASP A 179 8.62 24.94 7.19
N LEU A 180 8.49 24.02 6.22
CA LEU A 180 9.65 23.32 5.62
C LEU A 180 10.58 24.26 4.87
N TRP A 181 10.09 25.44 4.42
CA TRP A 181 10.88 26.48 3.76
C TRP A 181 11.63 27.41 4.72
N ASN A 182 11.53 27.18 6.04
CA ASN A 182 12.27 27.96 7.02
C ASN A 182 13.80 27.79 6.83
N GLU A 183 14.52 28.87 6.71
CA GLU A 183 15.98 28.88 6.47
C GLU A 183 16.78 28.17 7.60
N SER A 184 16.23 28.10 8.82
CA SER A 184 16.88 27.37 9.92
C SER A 184 16.97 25.85 9.69
N LEU A 185 16.17 25.32 8.75
CA LEU A 185 16.17 23.90 8.38
C LEU A 185 17.18 23.56 7.28
N LYS A 186 18.13 24.44 6.97
CA LYS A 186 19.10 24.24 5.90
C LYS A 186 19.85 22.91 6.04
N GLY A 187 19.73 22.05 5.01
CA GLY A 187 20.41 20.74 4.95
C GLY A 187 19.94 19.73 6.00
N SER A 188 18.71 19.87 6.51
CA SER A 188 18.19 19.03 7.58
C SER A 188 16.80 18.41 7.34
N VAL A 189 16.27 18.54 6.12
CA VAL A 189 14.96 17.96 5.74
C VAL A 189 15.17 16.69 4.92
N ALA A 190 14.58 15.57 5.34
CA ALA A 190 14.48 14.33 4.57
C ALA A 190 13.10 14.23 3.91
N LEU A 191 13.07 13.88 2.63
CA LEU A 191 11.83 13.76 1.86
C LEU A 191 11.69 12.35 1.28
N THR A 192 10.46 11.86 1.18
CA THR A 192 10.15 10.65 0.40
C THR A 192 10.41 10.88 -1.09
N ALA A 193 10.77 9.83 -1.84
CA ALA A 193 11.16 9.94 -3.26
C ALA A 193 9.99 9.84 -4.24
N ASN A 194 8.79 10.22 -3.83
CA ASN A 194 7.60 10.22 -4.68
C ASN A 194 7.30 11.62 -5.24
N SER A 195 7.37 11.77 -6.57
CA SER A 195 7.17 13.05 -7.27
C SER A 195 5.79 13.65 -7.02
N ARG A 196 4.72 12.83 -7.11
CA ARG A 196 3.34 13.30 -6.94
C ARG A 196 3.08 13.75 -5.51
N VAL A 197 3.65 13.04 -4.53
CA VAL A 197 3.53 13.37 -3.10
C VAL A 197 4.27 14.68 -2.78
N ILE A 198 5.50 14.85 -3.24
CA ILE A 198 6.30 16.04 -2.92
C ILE A 198 5.81 17.29 -3.67
N ILE A 199 5.46 17.17 -4.94
CA ILE A 199 4.88 18.29 -5.69
C ILE A 199 3.46 18.57 -5.17
N GLY A 200 2.68 17.54 -4.82
CA GLY A 200 1.35 17.67 -4.21
C GLY A 200 1.39 18.42 -2.87
N MET A 201 2.34 18.09 -2.00
CA MET A 201 2.63 18.85 -0.78
C MET A 201 2.89 20.34 -1.07
N THR A 202 3.69 20.62 -2.10
CA THR A 202 4.01 22.00 -2.48
C THR A 202 2.79 22.74 -3.04
N LEU A 203 1.96 22.06 -3.83
CA LEU A 203 0.69 22.60 -4.33
C LEU A 203 -0.25 22.95 -3.18
N GLN A 204 -0.45 22.02 -2.22
CA GLN A 204 -1.25 22.29 -1.03
C GLN A 204 -0.69 23.44 -0.20
N ALA A 205 0.64 23.56 -0.06
CA ALA A 205 1.31 24.73 0.56
C ALA A 205 1.03 26.05 -0.18
N MET A 206 0.60 26.01 -1.44
CA MET A 206 0.17 27.16 -2.24
C MET A 206 -1.33 27.37 -2.23
N GLY A 207 -2.12 26.47 -1.60
CA GLY A 207 -3.58 26.47 -1.62
C GLY A 207 -4.18 25.93 -2.91
N GLU A 208 -3.41 25.15 -3.67
CA GLU A 208 -3.82 24.51 -4.92
C GLU A 208 -4.10 23.02 -4.70
N SER A 209 -4.92 22.42 -5.58
CA SER A 209 -5.15 20.98 -5.58
C SER A 209 -3.87 20.22 -5.94
N MET A 210 -3.58 19.14 -5.21
CA MET A 210 -2.45 18.26 -5.53
C MET A 210 -2.67 17.46 -6.84
N ASN A 211 -3.88 17.50 -7.40
CA ASN A 211 -4.27 16.86 -8.65
C ASN A 211 -4.45 17.86 -9.81
N THR A 212 -3.96 19.09 -9.66
CA THR A 212 -4.05 20.05 -10.76
C THR A 212 -3.43 19.51 -12.05
N GLU A 213 -4.13 19.72 -13.15
CA GLU A 213 -3.66 19.38 -14.50
C GLU A 213 -3.20 20.62 -15.29
N ASP A 214 -3.24 21.80 -14.66
CA ASP A 214 -2.76 23.05 -15.29
C ASP A 214 -1.23 23.10 -15.27
N PRO A 215 -0.54 23.00 -16.43
CA PRO A 215 0.92 23.01 -16.50
C PRO A 215 1.53 24.28 -15.88
N ALA A 216 0.86 25.45 -16.00
CA ALA A 216 1.38 26.68 -15.45
C ALA A 216 1.37 26.70 -13.90
N VAL A 217 0.34 26.07 -13.28
CA VAL A 217 0.26 25.90 -11.83
C VAL A 217 1.32 24.90 -11.35
N ILE A 218 1.51 23.79 -12.08
CA ILE A 218 2.52 22.77 -11.77
C ILE A 218 3.94 23.37 -11.89
N GLU A 219 4.23 24.13 -12.93
CA GLU A 219 5.53 24.81 -13.10
C GLU A 219 5.79 25.81 -11.97
N LYS A 220 4.77 26.59 -11.56
CA LYS A 220 4.87 27.51 -10.43
C LYS A 220 5.14 26.80 -9.11
N ALA A 221 4.53 25.64 -8.88
CA ALA A 221 4.85 24.78 -7.76
C ALA A 221 6.30 24.28 -7.84
N GLY A 222 6.79 23.98 -9.04
CA GLY A 222 8.19 23.62 -9.29
C GLY A 222 9.17 24.72 -8.90
N GLU A 223 8.89 25.99 -9.18
CA GLU A 223 9.73 27.12 -8.75
C GLU A 223 9.73 27.23 -7.21
N LYS A 224 8.57 27.18 -6.56
CA LYS A 224 8.48 27.14 -5.09
C LYS A 224 9.24 25.95 -4.50
N LEU A 225 9.13 24.78 -5.12
CA LEU A 225 9.82 23.58 -4.65
C LEU A 225 11.35 23.71 -4.75
N LYS A 226 11.88 24.38 -5.78
CA LYS A 226 13.32 24.67 -5.88
C LYS A 226 13.83 25.56 -4.74
N GLU A 227 12.99 26.43 -4.18
CA GLU A 227 13.34 27.22 -3.00
C GLU A 227 13.52 26.35 -1.74
N LEU A 228 12.93 25.14 -1.70
CA LEU A 228 13.13 24.17 -0.64
C LEU A 228 14.46 23.42 -0.74
N ALA A 229 15.05 23.34 -1.94
CA ALA A 229 16.26 22.54 -2.19
C ALA A 229 17.42 22.78 -1.21
N PRO A 230 17.72 24.03 -0.77
CA PRO A 230 18.76 24.26 0.24
C PRO A 230 18.50 23.60 1.60
N ASN A 231 17.25 23.33 1.95
CA ASN A 231 16.85 22.69 3.20
C ASN A 231 16.91 21.16 3.10
N VAL A 232 16.89 20.61 1.89
CA VAL A 232 16.85 19.15 1.68
C VAL A 232 18.21 18.54 2.00
N ARG A 233 18.20 17.55 2.87
CA ARG A 233 19.34 16.70 3.21
C ARG A 233 19.42 15.48 2.33
N MET A 234 18.25 14.84 2.10
CA MET A 234 18.14 13.64 1.26
C MET A 234 16.72 13.46 0.72
N ILE A 235 16.64 12.72 -0.39
CA ILE A 235 15.39 12.24 -0.98
C ILE A 235 15.53 10.73 -1.09
N GLN A 236 14.71 9.98 -0.36
CA GLN A 236 14.78 8.52 -0.28
C GLN A 236 13.36 7.98 -0.06
N ASP A 237 13.05 6.82 -0.61
CA ASP A 237 11.72 6.23 -0.46
C ASP A 237 11.66 5.25 0.71
N ASP A 238 12.52 4.24 0.68
CA ASP A 238 12.59 3.24 1.73
C ASP A 238 13.34 3.73 2.97
N ASN A 239 12.76 3.47 4.15
CA ASN A 239 13.41 3.72 5.44
C ASN A 239 13.86 5.18 5.66
N THR A 240 13.15 6.15 5.10
CA THR A 240 13.46 7.59 5.23
C THR A 240 13.47 8.04 6.70
N GLN A 241 12.71 7.39 7.58
CA GLN A 241 12.71 7.63 9.03
C GLN A 241 14.09 7.44 9.67
N ASN A 242 14.97 6.64 9.06
CA ASN A 242 16.32 6.45 9.60
C ASN A 242 17.15 7.73 9.60
N ALA A 243 16.85 8.69 8.71
CA ALA A 243 17.51 9.99 8.71
C ALA A 243 17.29 10.76 10.02
N LEU A 244 16.07 10.71 10.58
CA LEU A 244 15.77 11.26 11.91
C LEU A 244 16.44 10.47 13.01
N LEU A 245 16.32 9.14 12.98
CA LEU A 245 16.82 8.25 14.03
C LEU A 245 18.35 8.27 14.15
N ASN A 246 19.05 8.52 13.04
CA ASN A 246 20.50 8.62 12.99
C ASN A 246 21.01 10.06 13.18
N GLY A 247 20.11 11.05 13.30
CA GLY A 247 20.48 12.47 13.42
C GLY A 247 21.04 13.10 12.13
N GLU A 248 20.77 12.48 10.98
CA GLU A 248 21.18 13.02 9.66
C GLU A 248 20.23 14.13 9.17
N ALA A 249 18.98 14.09 9.62
CA ALA A 249 17.97 15.12 9.40
C ALA A 249 17.26 15.44 10.72
N SER A 250 16.78 16.66 10.87
CA SER A 250 15.98 17.07 12.03
C SER A 250 14.48 17.12 11.72
N VAL A 251 14.13 17.10 10.44
CA VAL A 251 12.74 17.03 9.94
C VAL A 251 12.65 16.01 8.82
N ALA A 252 11.56 15.26 8.76
CA ALA A 252 11.28 14.35 7.66
C ALA A 252 9.81 14.38 7.26
N TYR A 253 9.52 14.22 5.97
CA TYR A 253 8.19 14.02 5.42
C TYR A 253 8.04 12.54 5.07
N LEU A 254 7.22 11.83 5.84
CA LEU A 254 7.20 10.36 5.93
C LEU A 254 5.79 9.81 5.73
N TYR A 255 5.67 8.66 5.09
CA TYR A 255 4.43 7.88 5.13
C TYR A 255 4.12 7.38 6.54
N THR A 256 2.84 7.16 6.85
CA THR A 256 2.36 6.76 8.18
C THR A 256 3.08 5.54 8.76
N SER A 257 3.39 4.52 7.96
CA SER A 257 4.16 3.36 8.41
C SER A 257 5.57 3.73 8.89
N GLN A 258 6.22 4.67 8.20
CA GLN A 258 7.54 5.20 8.57
C GLN A 258 7.44 6.13 9.80
N VAL A 259 6.36 6.91 9.92
CA VAL A 259 6.06 7.72 11.12
C VAL A 259 5.91 6.81 12.33
N TYR A 260 5.12 5.75 12.20
CA TYR A 260 4.92 4.75 13.24
C TYR A 260 6.24 4.10 13.67
N ALA A 261 7.07 3.69 12.71
CA ALA A 261 8.39 3.13 12.98
C ALA A 261 9.33 4.14 13.68
N ALA A 262 9.31 5.41 13.26
CA ALA A 262 10.12 6.47 13.86
C ALA A 262 9.76 6.70 15.34
N LEU A 263 8.46 6.81 15.65
CA LEU A 263 7.98 7.05 17.01
C LEU A 263 8.17 5.86 17.94
N ASN A 264 8.03 4.64 17.42
CA ASN A 264 8.35 3.43 18.19
C ASN A 264 9.84 3.38 18.58
N ALA A 265 10.73 3.89 17.73
CA ALA A 265 12.17 3.93 18.00
C ALA A 265 12.57 5.15 18.85
N ASN A 266 11.94 6.31 18.66
CA ASN A 266 12.17 7.53 19.42
C ASN A 266 10.84 8.26 19.73
N PRO A 267 10.24 8.04 20.91
CA PRO A 267 8.97 8.64 21.29
C PRO A 267 9.05 10.14 21.59
N ASN A 268 10.25 10.76 21.56
CA ASN A 268 10.40 12.21 21.75
C ASN A 268 10.17 12.99 20.47
N LEU A 269 10.16 12.33 19.30
CA LEU A 269 9.83 12.96 18.03
C LEU A 269 8.41 13.52 18.06
N LYS A 270 8.20 14.60 17.32
CA LYS A 270 6.88 15.21 17.15
C LYS A 270 6.35 14.99 15.75
N VAL A 271 5.05 14.79 15.67
CA VAL A 271 4.32 14.70 14.39
C VAL A 271 3.55 15.99 14.19
N CYS A 272 3.61 16.50 12.97
CA CYS A 272 2.76 17.60 12.51
C CYS A 272 1.79 17.05 11.46
N VAL A 273 0.49 17.25 11.72
CA VAL A 273 -0.59 17.10 10.74
C VAL A 273 -0.76 18.46 10.07
N PRO A 274 -0.33 18.64 8.82
CA PRO A 274 -0.29 19.94 8.15
C PRO A 274 -1.64 20.67 8.12
N GLU A 275 -1.61 21.97 8.38
CA GLU A 275 -2.83 22.81 8.38
C GLU A 275 -3.40 23.02 6.98
N GLU A 276 -2.58 22.96 5.95
CA GLU A 276 -2.96 23.16 4.56
C GLU A 276 -3.81 22.04 3.99
N GLY A 277 -3.71 20.84 4.56
CA GLY A 277 -4.41 19.65 4.12
C GLY A 277 -3.50 18.43 4.07
N LEU A 278 -4.05 17.31 3.66
CA LEU A 278 -3.35 16.03 3.56
C LEU A 278 -3.58 15.39 2.20
N GLY A 279 -2.49 14.99 1.56
CA GLY A 279 -2.57 14.04 0.45
C GLY A 279 -2.59 12.61 0.97
N PHE A 280 -3.40 11.74 0.40
CA PHE A 280 -3.45 10.34 0.80
C PHE A 280 -3.61 9.40 -0.40
N GLY A 281 -3.21 8.14 -0.20
CA GLY A 281 -3.50 7.03 -1.11
C GLY A 281 -4.18 5.90 -0.35
N VAL A 282 -4.94 5.08 -1.05
CA VAL A 282 -5.64 3.92 -0.47
C VAL A 282 -5.26 2.65 -1.20
N MET A 283 -4.71 1.70 -0.48
CA MET A 283 -4.60 0.33 -0.97
C MET A 283 -5.98 -0.32 -0.91
N GLY A 284 -6.40 -0.91 -2.00
CA GLY A 284 -7.67 -1.62 -2.09
C GLY A 284 -7.47 -3.11 -2.25
N ALA A 285 -8.31 -3.90 -1.59
CA ALA A 285 -8.44 -5.34 -1.82
C ALA A 285 -9.54 -5.60 -2.83
N PHE A 286 -9.28 -6.41 -3.85
CA PHE A 286 -10.26 -6.78 -4.87
C PHE A 286 -10.16 -8.24 -5.28
N ILE A 287 -11.26 -8.78 -5.78
CA ILE A 287 -11.34 -10.13 -6.30
C ILE A 287 -11.16 -10.07 -7.82
N PRO A 288 -10.17 -10.77 -8.42
CA PRO A 288 -9.99 -10.84 -9.86
C PRO A 288 -11.21 -11.39 -10.61
N SER A 289 -11.41 -10.94 -11.86
CA SER A 289 -12.60 -11.26 -12.65
C SER A 289 -12.79 -12.77 -12.94
N ALA A 290 -11.71 -13.56 -12.93
CA ALA A 290 -11.72 -15.00 -13.13
C ALA A 290 -11.10 -15.77 -11.95
N ALA A 291 -11.18 -15.21 -10.73
CA ALA A 291 -10.67 -15.84 -9.52
C ALA A 291 -11.25 -17.25 -9.32
N PRO A 292 -10.40 -18.29 -9.20
CA PRO A 292 -10.85 -19.67 -9.06
C PRO A 292 -11.61 -19.93 -7.74
N ASN A 293 -11.21 -19.25 -6.65
CA ASN A 293 -11.73 -19.46 -5.31
C ASN A 293 -12.36 -18.16 -4.73
N SER A 294 -13.26 -17.54 -5.51
CA SER A 294 -13.94 -16.29 -5.10
C SER A 294 -14.71 -16.41 -3.77
N ALA A 295 -15.23 -17.59 -3.44
CA ALA A 295 -15.93 -17.78 -2.18
C ALA A 295 -14.99 -17.66 -0.98
N GLU A 296 -13.81 -18.25 -1.08
CA GLU A 296 -12.74 -18.15 -0.08
C GLU A 296 -12.21 -16.70 0.05
N ALA A 297 -12.12 -15.98 -1.07
CA ALA A 297 -11.77 -14.56 -1.05
C ALA A 297 -12.80 -13.70 -0.29
N TYR A 298 -14.11 -13.98 -0.44
CA TYR A 298 -15.13 -13.29 0.36
C TYR A 298 -15.02 -13.62 1.86
N GLU A 299 -14.72 -14.87 2.23
CA GLU A 299 -14.52 -15.26 3.63
C GLU A 299 -13.33 -14.49 4.24
N PHE A 300 -12.24 -14.33 3.48
CA PHE A 300 -11.07 -13.58 3.93
C PHE A 300 -11.33 -12.06 3.98
N LEU A 301 -12.04 -11.49 3.00
CA LEU A 301 -12.46 -10.10 3.04
C LEU A 301 -13.33 -9.80 4.26
N ASP A 302 -14.30 -10.67 4.57
CA ASP A 302 -15.16 -10.50 5.77
C ASP A 302 -14.36 -10.64 7.07
N TYR A 303 -13.37 -11.55 7.10
CA TYR A 303 -12.45 -11.72 8.22
C TYR A 303 -11.58 -10.46 8.45
N MET A 304 -11.01 -9.86 7.40
CA MET A 304 -10.24 -8.62 7.51
C MET A 304 -11.09 -7.44 7.99
N LEU A 305 -12.39 -7.45 7.73
CA LEU A 305 -13.33 -6.42 8.15
C LEU A 305 -13.83 -6.60 9.59
N ASP A 306 -13.50 -7.71 10.27
CA ASP A 306 -13.73 -7.83 11.72
C ASP A 306 -12.92 -6.80 12.49
N ALA A 307 -13.51 -6.19 13.51
CA ALA A 307 -12.90 -5.06 14.21
C ALA A 307 -11.60 -5.43 14.95
N GLU A 308 -11.57 -6.61 15.59
CA GLU A 308 -10.40 -7.09 16.35
C GLU A 308 -9.27 -7.53 15.40
N VAL A 309 -9.63 -8.11 14.24
CA VAL A 309 -8.68 -8.48 13.20
C VAL A 309 -8.10 -7.24 12.54
N ALA A 310 -8.94 -6.27 12.23
CA ALA A 310 -8.50 -5.01 11.62
C ALA A 310 -7.58 -4.22 12.55
N GLU A 311 -7.88 -4.13 13.84
CA GLU A 311 -7.01 -3.46 14.81
C GLU A 311 -5.60 -4.06 14.82
N GLN A 312 -5.47 -5.39 14.93
CA GLN A 312 -4.18 -6.09 14.90
C GLN A 312 -3.43 -5.87 13.58
N MET A 313 -4.15 -5.85 12.46
CA MET A 313 -3.58 -5.59 11.15
C MET A 313 -3.01 -4.17 11.05
N PHE A 314 -3.74 -3.15 11.50
CA PHE A 314 -3.29 -1.76 11.43
C PHE A 314 -2.16 -1.46 12.41
N GLU A 315 -2.13 -2.05 13.60
CA GLU A 315 -0.97 -1.98 14.50
C GLU A 315 0.29 -2.60 13.87
N PHE A 316 0.14 -3.66 13.08
CA PHE A 316 1.26 -4.27 12.37
C PHE A 316 1.74 -3.40 11.21
N LEU A 317 0.81 -2.93 10.37
CA LEU A 317 1.12 -2.18 9.15
C LEU A 317 1.59 -0.74 9.43
N GLY A 318 1.09 -0.12 10.49
CA GLY A 318 1.34 1.30 10.75
C GLY A 318 0.69 2.25 9.72
N TYR A 319 -0.37 1.79 9.04
CA TYR A 319 -1.19 2.60 8.13
C TYR A 319 -2.44 3.13 8.85
N TYR A 320 -3.07 4.15 8.26
CA TYR A 320 -4.37 4.61 8.75
C TYR A 320 -5.42 3.52 8.62
N CYS A 321 -6.17 3.34 9.72
CA CYS A 321 -7.21 2.33 9.83
C CYS A 321 -8.39 2.67 8.92
N THR A 322 -8.68 1.79 7.97
CA THR A 322 -9.84 1.90 7.08
C THR A 322 -11.10 1.27 7.66
N ASN A 323 -11.05 0.76 8.91
CA ASN A 323 -12.15 0.12 9.61
C ASN A 323 -12.60 0.98 10.81
N LYS A 324 -13.79 1.57 10.71
CA LYS A 324 -14.33 2.48 11.73
C LYS A 324 -14.60 1.81 13.08
N ALA A 325 -14.96 0.53 13.07
CA ALA A 325 -15.16 -0.23 14.31
C ALA A 325 -13.82 -0.53 15.01
N ALA A 326 -12.77 -0.81 14.24
CA ALA A 326 -11.43 -1.04 14.77
C ALA A 326 -10.81 0.23 15.35
N GLU A 327 -11.09 1.43 14.80
CA GLU A 327 -10.57 2.69 15.34
C GLU A 327 -10.85 2.86 16.84
N ALA A 328 -11.98 2.31 17.33
CA ALA A 328 -12.33 2.38 18.76
C ALA A 328 -11.46 1.46 19.63
N LEU A 329 -10.82 0.46 19.05
CA LEU A 329 -9.97 -0.52 19.74
C LEU A 329 -8.50 -0.06 19.76
N ILE A 330 -8.09 0.80 18.82
CA ILE A 330 -6.71 1.31 18.72
C ILE A 330 -6.36 2.05 20.03
N PRO A 331 -5.20 1.70 20.66
CA PRO A 331 -4.72 2.36 21.85
C PRO A 331 -4.63 3.88 21.70
N GLU A 332 -4.94 4.64 22.76
CA GLU A 332 -5.01 6.12 22.71
C GLU A 332 -3.70 6.75 22.20
N GLU A 333 -2.57 6.20 22.60
CA GLU A 333 -1.24 6.64 22.18
C GLU A 333 -0.95 6.45 20.67
N LEU A 334 -1.71 5.58 20.00
CA LEU A 334 -1.56 5.30 18.56
C LEU A 334 -2.63 5.99 17.71
N ARG A 335 -3.67 6.56 18.32
CA ARG A 335 -4.81 7.15 17.58
C ARG A 335 -4.40 8.27 16.64
N GLU A 336 -3.50 9.16 17.06
CA GLU A 336 -3.00 10.25 16.21
C GLU A 336 -2.25 9.75 14.97
N LEU A 337 -1.80 8.48 15.01
CA LEU A 337 -1.02 7.86 13.94
C LEU A 337 -1.83 6.96 13.03
N LEU A 338 -2.83 6.27 13.59
CA LEU A 338 -3.54 5.20 12.89
C LEU A 338 -5.01 5.56 12.59
N VAL A 339 -5.49 6.71 13.07
CA VAL A 339 -6.84 7.20 12.79
C VAL A 339 -6.78 8.50 12.01
N ALA A 340 -7.49 8.56 10.90
CA ALA A 340 -7.53 9.75 10.05
C ALA A 340 -8.00 10.99 10.84
N PRO A 341 -7.28 12.13 10.77
CA PRO A 341 -7.56 13.32 11.55
C PRO A 341 -8.89 13.96 11.13
N GLU A 342 -9.74 14.25 12.11
CA GLU A 342 -11.01 14.94 11.86
C GLU A 342 -10.78 16.43 11.53
N GLY A 343 -11.59 16.97 10.63
CA GLY A 343 -11.62 18.41 10.30
C GLY A 343 -10.47 18.90 9.42
N ARG A 344 -9.65 18.01 8.86
CA ARG A 344 -8.64 18.33 7.85
C ARG A 344 -9.19 18.06 6.44
N THR A 345 -8.80 18.90 5.48
CA THR A 345 -9.02 18.63 4.07
C THR A 345 -8.13 17.44 3.67
N MET A 346 -8.74 16.40 3.16
CA MET A 346 -8.04 15.21 2.66
C MET A 346 -8.28 15.10 1.16
N GLU A 347 -7.22 14.99 0.38
CA GLU A 347 -7.27 14.88 -1.06
C GLU A 347 -6.49 13.63 -1.50
N MET A 348 -7.16 12.70 -2.20
CA MET A 348 -6.50 11.52 -2.73
C MET A 348 -5.63 11.90 -3.93
N VAL A 349 -4.47 11.24 -4.06
CA VAL A 349 -3.62 11.39 -5.25
C VAL A 349 -4.28 10.66 -6.41
N GLU A 350 -4.78 11.41 -7.41
CA GLU A 350 -5.45 10.86 -8.58
C GLU A 350 -4.50 10.76 -9.78
N ASN A 351 -4.85 9.92 -10.74
CA ASN A 351 -4.21 9.95 -12.06
C ASN A 351 -4.50 11.29 -12.74
N VAL A 352 -3.50 11.82 -13.42
CA VAL A 352 -3.62 13.05 -14.21
C VAL A 352 -3.35 12.75 -15.69
N ASN A 353 -3.76 13.65 -16.58
CA ASN A 353 -3.54 13.50 -18.01
C ASN A 353 -2.04 13.47 -18.39
N ASN A 354 -1.73 13.05 -19.61
CA ASN A 354 -0.35 12.90 -20.08
C ASN A 354 0.46 14.20 -20.05
N GLU A 355 -0.15 15.33 -20.40
CA GLU A 355 0.52 16.63 -20.42
C GLU A 355 0.93 17.08 -19.01
N ALA A 356 0.02 16.91 -18.05
CA ALA A 356 0.33 17.16 -16.64
C ALA A 356 1.41 16.19 -16.14
N THR A 357 1.32 14.89 -16.48
CA THR A 357 2.34 13.88 -16.11
C THR A 357 3.73 14.28 -16.60
N GLU A 358 3.86 14.72 -17.85
CA GLU A 358 5.14 15.21 -18.40
C GLU A 358 5.66 16.43 -17.62
N THR A 359 4.76 17.34 -17.24
CA THR A 359 5.11 18.55 -16.48
C THR A 359 5.56 18.18 -15.04
N TYR A 360 4.84 17.30 -14.35
CA TYR A 360 5.24 16.76 -13.04
C TYR A 360 6.64 16.11 -13.09
N ASN A 361 6.90 15.29 -14.09
CA ASN A 361 8.18 14.61 -14.27
C ASN A 361 9.32 15.59 -14.53
N LYS A 362 9.09 16.65 -15.34
CA LYS A 362 10.05 17.72 -15.58
C LYS A 362 10.39 18.46 -14.28
N VAL A 363 9.36 18.91 -13.55
CA VAL A 363 9.51 19.63 -12.27
C VAL A 363 10.29 18.77 -11.26
N TRP A 364 9.96 17.50 -11.13
CA TRP A 364 10.65 16.56 -10.25
C TRP A 364 12.13 16.39 -10.59
N THR A 365 12.44 16.27 -11.88
CA THR A 365 13.82 16.15 -12.36
C THR A 365 14.63 17.39 -12.05
N GLU A 366 14.07 18.58 -12.29
CA GLU A 366 14.69 19.87 -12.01
C GLU A 366 14.90 20.09 -10.50
N PHE A 367 13.93 19.70 -9.66
CA PHE A 367 14.06 19.78 -8.21
C PHE A 367 15.18 18.89 -7.69
N LYS A 368 15.22 17.61 -8.10
CA LYS A 368 16.31 16.71 -7.69
C LYS A 368 17.69 17.21 -8.11
N ALA A 369 17.78 17.85 -9.27
CA ALA A 369 19.02 18.49 -9.73
C ALA A 369 19.42 19.69 -8.87
N ALA A 370 18.45 20.42 -8.31
CA ALA A 370 18.69 21.56 -7.43
C ALA A 370 19.13 21.15 -6.00
N CYS A 371 18.78 19.91 -5.56
CA CYS A 371 19.19 19.35 -4.27
C CYS A 371 20.62 18.79 -4.26
N ASN A 372 21.27 18.61 -5.41
CA ASN A 372 22.65 18.13 -5.57
C ASN A 372 23.60 19.32 -5.72
#